data_0806a797df9bb3531b309a09139dbd6b
#
_entry.id   0806a797df9bb3531b309a09139dbd6b
#
_cell.length_a   1.000
_cell.length_b   1.000
_cell.length_c   1.000
_cell.angle_alpha   90.00
_cell.angle_beta   90.00
_cell.angle_gamma   90.00
#
_symmetry.space_group_name_H-M   'P 1'
#
loop_
_entity.id
_entity.type
_entity.pdbx_description
1 polymer ?
#
loop_
_entity_poly.entity_id
_entity_poly.type
_entity_poly.pdbx_seq_one_letter_code
_entity_poly.pdbx_strand_id
1 'polypeptide(L)'
;MFDIQTSKKRFDANKVTILESEKYPYVVRTAMNNGIRGYIDEDEQFLNEGNTISFGQDTATMFYQEKPYFTGDKIKVVKAKNNLLSKRNAQFFLPVMTKALSTFAWGSSSFKVSIIENTKISLPVKNKEPYLDFMENFVSELEARRTAELEARRTAELEAYLSAAGLKDCTLTVAEEQALAKLKEGKKEFAPFSLDSVFNQIKQGRRLKKDDQISGSIPLVMAGVTNTGVVGYIANPVAQFPKNSITLDIFGNAFYRNYDYGAGDDTGAYWHDEQDFSKETMLFLTAAMQKAVSGKFSYGKKLRSSQSLKIKMQLPSLNGTPDYAFMQTLLSAVQKLVIRDVVEYADNKITATQTVIQQNGKEAV
;
A
#
# COMPACT_ATOMS: atom_id res chain seq x y z
N MET A 1 8.97 -36.14 -22.86
CA MET A 1 8.79 -35.55 -21.51
C MET A 1 7.39 -34.99 -21.32
N PHE A 2 6.86 -34.27 -22.31
CA PHE A 2 5.56 -33.61 -22.23
C PHE A 2 4.68 -34.07 -23.41
N ASP A 3 3.36 -34.14 -23.14
CA ASP A 3 2.30 -34.28 -24.13
C ASP A 3 1.57 -32.96 -24.29
N ILE A 4 1.29 -32.57 -25.52
CA ILE A 4 0.54 -31.34 -25.81
C ILE A 4 -0.87 -31.71 -26.23
N GLN A 5 -1.81 -31.39 -25.38
CA GLN A 5 -3.21 -31.74 -25.55
C GLN A 5 -4.03 -30.51 -25.97
N THR A 6 -5.07 -30.74 -26.74
CA THR A 6 -6.09 -29.71 -26.95
C THR A 6 -6.96 -29.62 -25.69
N SER A 7 -7.26 -28.41 -25.26
CA SER A 7 -8.18 -28.20 -24.14
C SER A 7 -9.54 -28.87 -24.38
N LYS A 8 -10.16 -29.38 -23.32
CA LYS A 8 -11.43 -30.13 -23.42
C LYS A 8 -12.55 -29.33 -24.07
N LYS A 9 -12.67 -28.04 -23.72
CA LYS A 9 -13.61 -27.09 -24.33
C LYS A 9 -13.02 -25.70 -24.32
N ARG A 10 -13.26 -24.95 -25.38
CA ARG A 10 -12.87 -23.54 -25.49
C ARG A 10 -14.07 -22.68 -25.23
N PHE A 11 -13.99 -21.82 -24.25
CA PHE A 11 -15.04 -20.88 -23.92
C PHE A 11 -14.74 -19.52 -24.54
N ASP A 12 -15.74 -18.92 -25.19
CA ASP A 12 -15.60 -17.59 -25.81
C ASP A 12 -15.63 -16.53 -24.71
N ALA A 13 -14.56 -15.77 -24.60
CA ALA A 13 -14.38 -14.71 -23.59
C ALA A 13 -15.45 -13.60 -23.65
N ASN A 14 -16.20 -13.50 -24.73
CA ASN A 14 -17.30 -12.53 -24.89
C ASN A 14 -18.66 -13.11 -24.48
N LYS A 15 -18.73 -14.42 -24.25
CA LYS A 15 -19.98 -15.12 -23.92
C LYS A 15 -20.05 -15.64 -22.50
N VAL A 16 -18.90 -15.80 -21.85
CA VAL A 16 -18.85 -16.26 -20.45
C VAL A 16 -19.00 -15.10 -19.49
N THR A 17 -19.67 -15.34 -18.37
CA THR A 17 -19.73 -14.40 -17.25
C THR A 17 -18.44 -14.53 -16.43
N ILE A 18 -17.67 -13.46 -16.36
CA ILE A 18 -16.44 -13.40 -15.56
C ILE A 18 -16.80 -13.03 -14.12
N LEU A 19 -16.33 -13.83 -13.17
CA LEU A 19 -16.51 -13.69 -11.73
C LEU A 19 -15.17 -13.29 -11.09
N GLU A 20 -15.21 -12.55 -9.99
CA GLU A 20 -13.97 -12.09 -9.30
C GLU A 20 -13.32 -13.22 -8.49
N SER A 21 -14.13 -14.06 -7.89
CA SER A 21 -13.66 -15.21 -7.09
C SER A 21 -14.65 -16.35 -7.22
N GLU A 22 -14.22 -17.46 -7.79
CA GLU A 22 -15.01 -18.68 -7.90
C GLU A 22 -14.10 -19.92 -7.85
N LYS A 23 -14.72 -21.10 -8.00
CA LYS A 23 -14.08 -22.38 -7.81
C LYS A 23 -12.92 -22.65 -8.78
N TYR A 24 -13.05 -22.26 -10.07
CA TYR A 24 -12.08 -22.61 -11.09
C TYR A 24 -11.67 -21.42 -11.94
N PRO A 25 -10.33 -21.24 -12.16
CA PRO A 25 -9.82 -20.15 -12.98
C PRO A 25 -10.14 -20.35 -14.47
N TYR A 26 -10.33 -19.23 -15.16
CA TYR A 26 -10.49 -19.15 -16.61
C TYR A 26 -9.22 -18.62 -17.25
N VAL A 27 -8.48 -19.50 -17.94
CA VAL A 27 -7.18 -19.22 -18.53
C VAL A 27 -7.31 -18.84 -19.99
N VAL A 28 -6.72 -17.71 -20.36
CA VAL A 28 -6.74 -17.14 -21.72
C VAL A 28 -5.33 -16.77 -22.18
N ARG A 29 -5.17 -16.35 -23.44
CA ARG A 29 -3.90 -15.92 -24.03
C ARG A 29 -3.51 -14.50 -23.58
N THR A 30 -3.29 -14.28 -22.30
CA THR A 30 -2.76 -13.04 -21.75
C THR A 30 -1.42 -13.29 -21.06
N ALA A 31 -0.55 -12.30 -21.05
CA ALA A 31 0.72 -12.37 -20.32
C ALA A 31 0.57 -11.96 -18.83
N MET A 32 -0.62 -11.49 -18.43
CA MET A 32 -0.88 -10.98 -17.08
C MET A 32 -1.53 -12.06 -16.20
N ASN A 33 -1.38 -11.91 -14.89
CA ASN A 33 -2.05 -12.72 -13.87
C ASN A 33 -2.01 -14.24 -14.14
N ASN A 34 -0.84 -14.76 -14.48
CA ASN A 34 -0.63 -16.21 -14.75
C ASN A 34 -1.55 -16.78 -15.85
N GLY A 35 -1.96 -15.94 -16.82
CA GLY A 35 -2.91 -16.30 -17.87
C GLY A 35 -4.37 -16.28 -17.42
N ILE A 36 -4.66 -16.01 -16.15
CA ILE A 36 -6.01 -16.04 -15.57
C ILE A 36 -6.69 -14.69 -15.82
N ARG A 37 -7.80 -14.70 -16.58
CA ARG A 37 -8.66 -13.54 -16.83
C ARG A 37 -9.64 -13.28 -15.69
N GLY A 38 -9.99 -14.31 -14.94
CA GLY A 38 -10.97 -14.34 -13.87
C GLY A 38 -11.43 -15.76 -13.62
N TYR A 39 -12.61 -15.93 -13.10
CA TYR A 39 -13.19 -17.23 -12.80
C TYR A 39 -14.51 -17.37 -13.56
N ILE A 40 -14.89 -18.60 -13.90
CA ILE A 40 -16.18 -18.91 -14.53
C ILE A 40 -16.80 -20.14 -13.87
N ASP A 41 -18.13 -20.18 -13.85
CA ASP A 41 -18.92 -21.33 -13.37
C ASP A 41 -19.50 -22.04 -14.58
N GLU A 42 -18.86 -23.13 -14.97
CA GLU A 42 -19.22 -23.95 -16.12
C GLU A 42 -19.17 -25.45 -15.73
N ASP A 43 -19.67 -26.31 -16.59
CA ASP A 43 -19.73 -27.76 -16.34
C ASP A 43 -18.30 -28.33 -16.13
N GLU A 44 -18.08 -28.95 -14.98
CA GLU A 44 -16.81 -29.51 -14.54
C GLU A 44 -16.24 -30.59 -15.47
N GLN A 45 -17.09 -31.26 -16.29
CA GLN A 45 -16.61 -32.22 -17.32
C GLN A 45 -15.61 -31.59 -18.30
N PHE A 46 -15.67 -30.25 -18.48
CA PHE A 46 -14.80 -29.48 -19.38
C PHE A 46 -13.55 -28.92 -18.70
N LEU A 47 -13.34 -29.19 -17.42
CA LEU A 47 -12.13 -28.80 -16.71
C LEU A 47 -10.91 -29.51 -17.28
N ASN A 48 -9.87 -28.75 -17.56
CA ASN A 48 -8.54 -29.30 -17.78
C ASN A 48 -7.90 -29.61 -16.43
N GLU A 49 -7.05 -30.62 -16.41
CA GLU A 49 -6.38 -31.05 -15.17
C GLU A 49 -5.45 -29.96 -14.64
N GLY A 50 -5.36 -29.85 -13.31
CA GLY A 50 -4.28 -29.12 -12.65
C GLY A 50 -2.94 -29.82 -12.79
N ASN A 51 -1.88 -29.22 -12.22
CA ASN A 51 -0.49 -29.67 -12.38
C ASN A 51 -0.07 -29.80 -13.85
N THR A 52 -0.47 -28.82 -14.66
CA THR A 52 -0.14 -28.73 -16.09
C THR A 52 0.37 -27.32 -16.44
N ILE A 53 0.96 -27.19 -17.64
CA ILE A 53 1.31 -25.87 -18.17
C ILE A 53 0.29 -25.49 -19.24
N SER A 54 -0.37 -24.33 -19.06
CA SER A 54 -1.19 -23.73 -20.10
C SER A 54 -0.29 -23.06 -21.13
N PHE A 55 -0.54 -23.29 -22.41
CA PHE A 55 0.23 -22.73 -23.52
C PHE A 55 -0.68 -21.98 -24.49
N GLY A 56 -0.45 -20.66 -24.62
CA GLY A 56 -1.14 -19.81 -25.57
C GLY A 56 -0.53 -19.93 -26.96
N GLN A 57 -1.24 -20.56 -27.90
CA GLN A 57 -0.70 -21.01 -29.18
C GLN A 57 -0.10 -19.88 -30.03
N ASP A 58 -0.69 -18.73 -30.15
CA ASP A 58 -0.18 -17.66 -31.02
C ASP A 58 0.74 -16.67 -30.30
N THR A 59 0.75 -16.71 -28.95
CA THR A 59 1.46 -15.76 -28.10
C THR A 59 2.69 -16.37 -27.43
N ALA A 60 2.84 -17.70 -27.49
CA ALA A 60 3.82 -18.48 -26.75
C ALA A 60 3.82 -18.20 -25.22
N THR A 61 2.73 -17.64 -24.68
CA THR A 61 2.57 -17.46 -23.24
C THR A 61 2.40 -18.81 -22.55
N MET A 62 3.17 -19.04 -21.50
CA MET A 62 3.15 -20.30 -20.76
C MET A 62 3.08 -20.04 -19.26
N PHE A 63 2.16 -20.76 -18.59
CA PHE A 63 2.01 -20.64 -17.15
C PHE A 63 1.67 -21.99 -16.51
N TYR A 64 2.25 -22.24 -15.35
CA TYR A 64 1.92 -23.40 -14.55
C TYR A 64 0.55 -23.20 -13.89
N GLN A 65 -0.34 -24.16 -14.08
CA GLN A 65 -1.67 -24.20 -13.48
C GLN A 65 -1.73 -25.28 -12.42
N GLU A 66 -1.72 -24.85 -11.17
CA GLU A 66 -1.73 -25.77 -10.02
C GLU A 66 -3.07 -26.49 -9.86
N LYS A 67 -4.17 -25.78 -10.09
CA LYS A 67 -5.55 -26.26 -9.92
C LYS A 67 -6.17 -26.58 -11.29
N PRO A 68 -7.23 -27.40 -11.33
CA PRO A 68 -8.05 -27.55 -12.53
C PRO A 68 -8.59 -26.21 -13.03
N TYR A 69 -8.76 -26.06 -14.33
CA TYR A 69 -9.09 -24.77 -14.95
C TYR A 69 -9.87 -24.93 -16.25
N PHE A 70 -10.63 -23.89 -16.58
CA PHE A 70 -11.24 -23.71 -17.89
C PHE A 70 -10.34 -22.90 -18.82
N THR A 71 -10.56 -23.06 -20.13
CA THR A 71 -9.73 -22.38 -21.12
C THR A 71 -10.53 -21.56 -22.13
N GLY A 72 -9.91 -20.44 -22.53
CA GLY A 72 -10.34 -19.68 -23.70
C GLY A 72 -9.84 -20.29 -25.02
N ASP A 73 -9.96 -19.50 -26.10
CA ASP A 73 -9.55 -19.93 -27.42
C ASP A 73 -8.02 -20.09 -27.54
N LYS A 74 -7.59 -21.09 -28.33
CA LYS A 74 -6.19 -21.40 -28.66
C LYS A 74 -5.26 -21.60 -27.46
N ILE A 75 -5.78 -22.09 -26.36
CA ILE A 75 -4.96 -22.61 -25.25
C ILE A 75 -4.75 -24.12 -25.45
N LYS A 76 -3.51 -24.55 -25.32
CA LYS A 76 -3.11 -25.95 -25.23
C LYS A 76 -2.74 -26.30 -23.81
N VAL A 77 -2.92 -27.56 -23.46
CA VAL A 77 -2.52 -28.12 -22.17
C VAL A 77 -1.28 -28.94 -22.36
N VAL A 78 -0.20 -28.54 -21.70
CA VAL A 78 1.07 -29.27 -21.72
C VAL A 78 1.16 -30.09 -20.44
N LYS A 79 0.98 -31.39 -20.58
CA LYS A 79 0.97 -32.35 -19.48
C LYS A 79 2.31 -33.08 -19.41
N ALA A 80 2.89 -33.14 -18.24
CA ALA A 80 4.11 -33.91 -18.03
C ALA A 80 3.85 -35.41 -17.97
N LYS A 81 4.71 -36.21 -18.59
CA LYS A 81 4.69 -37.68 -18.45
C LYS A 81 5.27 -38.06 -17.07
N ASN A 82 4.79 -39.20 -16.53
CA ASN A 82 5.37 -39.83 -15.36
C ASN A 82 5.47 -38.92 -14.10
N ASN A 83 4.50 -38.05 -13.89
CA ASN A 83 4.50 -37.08 -12.77
C ASN A 83 5.76 -36.24 -12.62
N LEU A 84 6.41 -35.95 -13.74
CA LEU A 84 7.67 -35.21 -13.81
C LEU A 84 7.54 -33.76 -13.30
N LEU A 85 6.35 -33.17 -13.38
CA LEU A 85 6.12 -31.76 -13.08
C LEU A 85 5.67 -31.57 -11.62
N SER A 86 6.33 -30.68 -10.92
CA SER A 86 5.92 -30.14 -9.63
C SER A 86 5.76 -28.62 -9.74
N LYS A 87 5.09 -27.98 -8.77
CA LYS A 87 4.99 -26.52 -8.70
C LYS A 87 6.36 -25.83 -8.75
N ARG A 88 7.35 -26.41 -8.08
CA ARG A 88 8.69 -25.83 -7.97
C ARG A 88 9.49 -26.01 -9.25
N ASN A 89 9.57 -27.24 -9.81
CA ASN A 89 10.33 -27.45 -11.02
C ASN A 89 9.66 -26.86 -12.26
N ALA A 90 8.34 -26.62 -12.24
CA ALA A 90 7.65 -25.88 -13.30
C ALA A 90 8.27 -24.50 -13.53
N GLN A 91 8.73 -23.81 -12.47
CA GLN A 91 9.40 -22.51 -12.58
C GLN A 91 10.75 -22.60 -13.29
N PHE A 92 11.39 -23.78 -13.31
CA PHE A 92 12.58 -24.05 -14.10
C PHE A 92 12.23 -24.38 -15.56
N PHE A 93 11.19 -25.19 -15.78
CA PHE A 93 10.76 -25.57 -17.13
C PHE A 93 10.25 -24.40 -17.96
N LEU A 94 9.46 -23.50 -17.36
CA LEU A 94 8.82 -22.38 -18.07
C LEU A 94 9.80 -21.48 -18.82
N PRO A 95 10.87 -20.94 -18.23
CA PRO A 95 11.84 -20.11 -18.96
C PRO A 95 12.61 -20.89 -20.02
N VAL A 96 12.91 -22.17 -19.76
CA VAL A 96 13.61 -23.03 -20.75
C VAL A 96 12.72 -23.29 -21.97
N MET A 97 11.44 -23.60 -21.75
CA MET A 97 10.46 -23.77 -22.83
C MET A 97 10.22 -22.48 -23.59
N THR A 98 10.07 -21.35 -22.87
CA THR A 98 9.89 -20.01 -23.47
C THR A 98 11.08 -19.68 -24.36
N LYS A 99 12.30 -19.95 -23.91
CA LYS A 99 13.50 -19.72 -24.69
C LYS A 99 13.54 -20.62 -25.98
N ALA A 100 13.17 -21.87 -25.85
CA ALA A 100 13.15 -22.80 -27.01
C ALA A 100 12.10 -22.40 -28.07
N LEU A 101 11.02 -21.75 -27.65
CA LEU A 101 9.95 -21.29 -28.54
C LEU A 101 10.06 -19.79 -28.91
N SER A 102 11.12 -19.10 -28.49
CA SER A 102 11.28 -17.64 -28.70
C SER A 102 11.42 -17.25 -30.20
N THR A 103 11.80 -18.17 -31.06
CA THR A 103 11.87 -17.94 -32.50
C THR A 103 10.57 -18.22 -33.25
N PHE A 104 9.53 -18.68 -32.53
CA PHE A 104 8.23 -18.95 -33.12
C PHE A 104 7.49 -17.65 -33.32
N ALA A 105 6.88 -17.49 -34.51
CA ALA A 105 6.16 -16.26 -34.86
C ALA A 105 4.70 -16.55 -35.23
N TRP A 106 3.83 -15.58 -34.97
CA TRP A 106 2.45 -15.63 -35.41
C TRP A 106 2.35 -15.71 -36.93
N GLY A 107 1.42 -16.52 -37.42
CA GLY A 107 1.23 -16.74 -38.86
C GLY A 107 2.17 -17.79 -39.47
N SER A 108 3.16 -18.25 -38.74
CA SER A 108 4.03 -19.37 -39.16
C SER A 108 3.43 -20.72 -38.79
N SER A 109 3.84 -21.78 -39.46
CA SER A 109 3.47 -23.17 -39.10
C SER A 109 4.14 -23.67 -37.81
N SER A 110 5.03 -22.87 -37.21
CA SER A 110 5.80 -23.24 -36.02
C SER A 110 4.93 -23.52 -34.76
N PHE A 111 3.73 -22.96 -34.68
CA PHE A 111 2.81 -23.28 -33.61
C PHE A 111 1.93 -24.53 -33.83
N LYS A 112 2.22 -25.34 -34.85
CA LYS A 112 1.60 -26.67 -35.00
C LYS A 112 2.04 -27.58 -33.86
N VAL A 113 1.09 -28.35 -33.30
CA VAL A 113 1.32 -29.25 -32.15
C VAL A 113 2.52 -30.16 -32.43
N SER A 114 2.59 -30.79 -33.62
CA SER A 114 3.69 -31.68 -33.98
C SER A 114 5.04 -31.01 -34.00
N ILE A 115 5.14 -29.71 -34.29
CA ILE A 115 6.42 -28.99 -34.28
C ILE A 115 6.81 -28.68 -32.84
N ILE A 116 5.85 -28.22 -31.99
CA ILE A 116 6.09 -27.92 -30.58
C ILE A 116 6.53 -29.18 -29.81
N GLU A 117 5.87 -30.32 -30.05
CA GLU A 117 6.21 -31.62 -29.43
C GLU A 117 7.61 -32.10 -29.76
N ASN A 118 8.11 -31.81 -30.97
CA ASN A 118 9.45 -32.15 -31.41
C ASN A 118 10.51 -31.10 -31.08
N THR A 119 10.11 -29.95 -30.49
CA THR A 119 11.04 -28.91 -30.08
C THR A 119 11.86 -29.39 -28.88
N LYS A 120 13.19 -29.32 -29.03
CA LYS A 120 14.10 -29.74 -27.97
C LYS A 120 14.36 -28.63 -26.99
N ILE A 121 14.39 -28.98 -25.71
CA ILE A 121 14.80 -28.12 -24.61
C ILE A 121 16.07 -28.64 -23.98
N SER A 122 16.91 -27.74 -23.47
CA SER A 122 18.15 -28.10 -22.76
C SER A 122 17.92 -28.12 -21.28
N LEU A 123 18.21 -29.22 -20.61
CA LEU A 123 17.99 -29.42 -19.18
C LEU A 123 19.24 -29.97 -18.50
N PRO A 124 19.44 -29.71 -17.21
CA PRO A 124 20.38 -30.46 -16.40
C PRO A 124 20.05 -31.95 -16.39
N VAL A 125 21.05 -32.79 -16.55
CA VAL A 125 20.86 -34.24 -16.55
C VAL A 125 21.81 -34.93 -15.55
N LYS A 126 21.30 -36.00 -14.93
CA LYS A 126 22.07 -36.91 -14.10
C LYS A 126 21.74 -38.34 -14.53
N ASN A 127 22.74 -39.16 -14.81
CA ASN A 127 22.55 -40.54 -15.26
C ASN A 127 21.65 -40.64 -16.53
N LYS A 128 21.76 -39.69 -17.46
CA LYS A 128 20.95 -39.54 -18.69
C LYS A 128 19.47 -39.19 -18.49
N GLU A 129 19.05 -38.95 -17.26
CA GLU A 129 17.69 -38.52 -16.94
C GLU A 129 17.68 -37.03 -16.48
N PRO A 130 16.57 -36.31 -16.64
CA PRO A 130 16.44 -34.94 -16.13
C PRO A 130 16.72 -34.87 -14.61
N TYR A 131 17.61 -33.96 -14.22
CA TYR A 131 18.00 -33.82 -12.82
C TYR A 131 17.00 -32.88 -12.05
N LEU A 132 15.87 -33.45 -11.69
CA LEU A 132 14.76 -32.69 -11.08
C LEU A 132 15.15 -32.07 -9.74
N ASP A 133 15.85 -32.81 -8.86
CA ASP A 133 16.28 -32.29 -7.57
C ASP A 133 17.15 -31.04 -7.72
N PHE A 134 18.04 -31.02 -8.71
CA PHE A 134 18.82 -29.83 -9.01
C PHE A 134 17.94 -28.65 -9.44
N MET A 135 16.95 -28.89 -10.30
CA MET A 135 16.06 -27.83 -10.76
C MET A 135 15.24 -27.25 -9.60
N GLU A 136 14.72 -28.11 -8.72
CA GLU A 136 13.95 -27.69 -7.55
C GLU A 136 14.80 -26.94 -6.52
N ASN A 137 16.01 -27.42 -6.24
CA ASN A 137 16.94 -26.77 -5.32
C ASN A 137 17.38 -25.41 -5.89
N PHE A 138 17.68 -25.32 -7.18
CA PHE A 138 18.04 -24.07 -7.85
C PHE A 138 16.93 -23.03 -7.75
N VAL A 139 15.67 -23.41 -8.03
CA VAL A 139 14.53 -22.50 -7.89
C VAL A 139 14.34 -22.08 -6.44
N SER A 140 14.44 -23.02 -5.51
CA SER A 140 14.30 -22.72 -4.07
C SER A 140 15.36 -21.73 -3.59
N GLU A 141 16.62 -21.92 -4.00
CA GLU A 141 17.71 -21.00 -3.65
C GLU A 141 17.50 -19.61 -4.27
N LEU A 142 17.06 -19.55 -5.53
CA LEU A 142 16.77 -18.29 -6.22
C LEU A 142 15.61 -17.53 -5.56
N GLU A 143 14.53 -18.22 -5.18
CA GLU A 143 13.40 -17.65 -4.47
C GLU A 143 13.81 -17.13 -3.07
N ALA A 144 14.60 -17.91 -2.33
CA ALA A 144 15.10 -17.52 -1.02
C ALA A 144 15.99 -16.27 -1.12
N ARG A 145 16.91 -16.23 -2.08
CA ARG A 145 17.77 -15.08 -2.36
C ARG A 145 16.97 -13.84 -2.70
N ARG A 146 16.00 -13.97 -3.61
CA ARG A 146 15.16 -12.85 -4.02
C ARG A 146 14.30 -12.31 -2.89
N THR A 147 13.74 -13.21 -2.09
CA THR A 147 12.95 -12.84 -0.90
C THR A 147 13.81 -12.08 0.11
N ALA A 148 15.01 -12.60 0.42
CA ALA A 148 15.93 -11.93 1.34
C ALA A 148 16.37 -10.54 0.85
N GLU A 149 16.66 -10.39 -0.46
CA GLU A 149 17.00 -9.12 -1.07
C GLU A 149 15.86 -8.09 -0.97
N LEU A 150 14.61 -8.51 -1.25
CA LEU A 150 13.43 -7.65 -1.15
C LEU A 150 13.14 -7.25 0.31
N GLU A 151 13.29 -8.17 1.25
CA GLU A 151 13.12 -7.88 2.68
C GLU A 151 14.19 -6.90 3.18
N ALA A 152 15.46 -7.11 2.81
CA ALA A 152 16.55 -6.20 3.18
C ALA A 152 16.31 -4.79 2.63
N ARG A 153 15.88 -4.68 1.37
CA ARG A 153 15.56 -3.39 0.74
C ARG A 153 14.40 -2.69 1.45
N ARG A 154 13.30 -3.40 1.72
CA ARG A 154 12.14 -2.83 2.44
C ARG A 154 12.50 -2.35 3.83
N THR A 155 13.34 -3.11 4.55
CA THR A 155 13.80 -2.74 5.88
C THR A 155 14.67 -1.49 5.84
N ALA A 156 15.59 -1.37 4.87
CA ALA A 156 16.41 -0.19 4.68
C ALA A 156 15.58 1.06 4.30
N GLU A 157 14.59 0.91 3.43
CA GLU A 157 13.65 1.99 3.08
C GLU A 157 12.84 2.46 4.30
N LEU A 158 12.36 1.54 5.13
CA LEU A 158 11.64 1.86 6.37
C LEU A 158 12.56 2.59 7.37
N GLU A 159 13.78 2.12 7.57
CA GLU A 159 14.76 2.77 8.46
C GLU A 159 15.09 4.20 8.00
N ALA A 160 15.33 4.38 6.70
CA ALA A 160 15.59 5.69 6.12
C ALA A 160 14.39 6.64 6.34
N TYR A 161 13.17 6.15 6.16
CA TYR A 161 11.96 6.91 6.41
C TYR A 161 11.81 7.30 7.90
N LEU A 162 11.96 6.36 8.83
CA LEU A 162 11.88 6.62 10.27
C LEU A 162 12.93 7.66 10.71
N SER A 163 14.16 7.55 10.19
CA SER A 163 15.23 8.50 10.45
C SER A 163 14.92 9.89 9.90
N ALA A 164 14.52 9.99 8.63
CA ALA A 164 14.19 11.26 7.97
C ALA A 164 12.96 11.94 8.61
N ALA A 165 12.01 11.17 9.11
CA ALA A 165 10.83 11.67 9.79
C ALA A 165 11.09 12.03 11.28
N GLY A 166 12.29 11.78 11.81
CA GLY A 166 12.62 11.98 13.23
C GLY A 166 11.87 11.04 14.17
N LEU A 167 11.43 9.88 13.67
CA LEU A 167 10.61 8.92 14.42
C LEU A 167 11.41 7.71 14.95
N LYS A 168 12.72 7.66 14.69
CA LYS A 168 13.56 6.52 15.09
C LYS A 168 13.77 6.42 16.59
N ASP A 169 13.86 7.57 17.29
CA ASP A 169 13.98 7.59 18.74
C ASP A 169 12.59 7.43 19.40
N CYS A 170 12.29 6.22 19.84
CA CYS A 170 11.07 5.87 20.56
C CYS A 170 11.26 5.77 22.08
N THR A 171 12.43 6.13 22.61
CA THR A 171 12.72 6.13 24.04
C THR A 171 12.08 7.33 24.72
N LEU A 172 11.29 7.07 25.76
CA LEU A 172 10.68 8.15 26.52
C LEU A 172 11.71 8.86 27.40
N THR A 173 11.65 10.17 27.42
CA THR A 173 12.36 10.99 28.41
C THR A 173 11.64 10.98 29.75
N VAL A 174 12.34 11.33 30.83
CA VAL A 174 11.73 11.46 32.17
C VAL A 174 10.54 12.43 32.17
N ALA A 175 10.65 13.53 31.41
CA ALA A 175 9.58 14.51 31.29
C ALA A 175 8.33 13.94 30.60
N GLU A 176 8.53 13.11 29.54
CA GLU A 176 7.45 12.45 28.81
C GLU A 176 6.76 11.38 29.69
N GLU A 177 7.51 10.59 30.44
CA GLU A 177 6.96 9.63 31.40
C GLU A 177 6.12 10.33 32.46
N GLN A 178 6.62 11.42 33.02
CA GLN A 178 5.90 12.23 33.99
C GLN A 178 4.63 12.86 33.41
N ALA A 179 4.65 13.32 32.16
CA ALA A 179 3.48 13.87 31.49
C ALA A 179 2.38 12.80 31.31
N LEU A 180 2.76 11.60 30.88
CA LEU A 180 1.85 10.46 30.76
C LEU A 180 1.27 10.04 32.12
N ALA A 181 2.11 9.97 33.16
CA ALA A 181 1.67 9.65 34.51
C ALA A 181 0.67 10.69 35.06
N LYS A 182 0.96 11.99 34.92
CA LYS A 182 0.04 13.07 35.33
C LYS A 182 -1.31 12.99 34.63
N LEU A 183 -1.30 12.67 33.34
CA LEU A 183 -2.55 12.48 32.59
C LEU A 183 -3.33 11.27 33.09
N LYS A 184 -2.69 10.12 33.22
CA LYS A 184 -3.29 8.85 33.65
C LYS A 184 -3.89 8.94 35.05
N GLU A 185 -3.22 9.64 35.96
CA GLU A 185 -3.64 9.83 37.35
C GLU A 185 -4.66 10.97 37.52
N GLY A 186 -5.05 11.66 36.44
CA GLY A 186 -5.97 12.79 36.50
C GLY A 186 -5.41 14.02 37.23
N LYS A 187 -4.10 14.10 37.45
CA LYS A 187 -3.43 15.20 38.18
C LYS A 187 -3.16 16.44 37.34
N LYS A 188 -3.43 16.37 36.00
CA LYS A 188 -3.33 17.55 35.13
C LYS A 188 -4.69 18.25 35.03
N GLU A 189 -4.68 19.50 35.39
CA GLU A 189 -5.87 20.36 35.27
C GLU A 189 -6.16 20.65 33.78
N PHE A 190 -7.44 20.61 33.41
CA PHE A 190 -7.96 21.03 32.11
C PHE A 190 -8.97 22.13 32.27
N ALA A 191 -8.87 23.14 31.43
CA ALA A 191 -9.81 24.27 31.43
C ALA A 191 -10.36 24.55 30.03
N PRO A 192 -11.54 25.20 29.92
CA PRO A 192 -12.13 25.53 28.63
C PRO A 192 -11.54 26.81 28.05
N PHE A 193 -10.92 26.73 26.87
CA PHE A 193 -10.40 27.85 26.09
C PHE A 193 -11.15 27.98 24.78
N SER A 194 -11.56 29.20 24.39
CA SER A 194 -12.24 29.46 23.13
C SER A 194 -11.25 29.46 21.97
N LEU A 195 -11.72 29.15 20.75
CA LEU A 195 -10.84 29.11 19.58
C LEU A 195 -10.16 30.46 19.32
N ASP A 196 -10.89 31.57 19.53
CA ASP A 196 -10.35 32.92 19.38
C ASP A 196 -9.38 33.36 20.49
N SER A 197 -9.33 32.63 21.62
CA SER A 197 -8.28 32.85 22.63
C SER A 197 -6.98 32.09 22.37
N VAL A 198 -7.01 31.11 21.46
CA VAL A 198 -5.85 30.27 21.09
C VAL A 198 -5.28 30.68 19.74
N PHE A 199 -6.13 31.04 18.79
CA PHE A 199 -5.75 31.43 17.44
C PHE A 199 -6.10 32.90 17.20
N ASN A 200 -5.13 33.72 16.84
CA ASN A 200 -5.37 35.13 16.52
C ASN A 200 -5.77 35.32 15.02
N GLN A 201 -5.64 34.28 14.21
CA GLN A 201 -6.08 34.27 12.83
C GLN A 201 -7.07 33.12 12.59
N ILE A 202 -8.31 33.49 12.26
CA ILE A 202 -9.40 32.55 11.94
C ILE A 202 -10.08 33.06 10.67
N LYS A 203 -9.89 32.37 9.56
CA LYS A 203 -10.39 32.82 8.26
C LYS A 203 -11.09 31.68 7.51
N GLN A 204 -12.17 32.02 6.79
CA GLN A 204 -12.87 31.10 5.91
C GLN A 204 -12.19 31.09 4.54
N GLY A 205 -12.05 29.91 3.92
CA GLY A 205 -11.62 29.77 2.55
C GLY A 205 -12.61 30.38 1.55
N ARG A 206 -12.27 30.36 0.27
CA ARG A 206 -13.09 30.93 -0.80
C ARG A 206 -13.50 29.89 -1.81
N ARG A 207 -14.68 30.04 -2.35
CA ARG A 207 -15.23 29.13 -3.35
C ARG A 207 -14.40 29.17 -4.62
N LEU A 208 -13.96 28.00 -5.08
CA LEU A 208 -13.41 27.74 -6.41
C LEU A 208 -14.20 26.59 -7.03
N LYS A 209 -14.90 26.85 -8.12
CA LYS A 209 -15.66 25.82 -8.81
C LYS A 209 -14.70 24.85 -9.50
N LYS A 210 -15.13 23.59 -9.65
CA LYS A 210 -14.31 22.55 -10.27
C LYS A 210 -13.88 22.92 -11.70
N ASP A 211 -14.78 23.51 -12.47
CA ASP A 211 -14.53 23.88 -13.86
C ASP A 211 -13.57 25.07 -13.99
N ASP A 212 -13.39 25.85 -12.94
CA ASP A 212 -12.49 27.01 -12.89
C ASP A 212 -11.08 26.62 -12.35
N GLN A 213 -10.87 25.36 -11.94
CA GLN A 213 -9.61 24.90 -11.36
C GLN A 213 -8.56 24.75 -12.47
N ILE A 214 -7.40 25.37 -12.26
CA ILE A 214 -6.21 25.23 -13.09
C ILE A 214 -5.25 24.31 -12.38
N SER A 215 -4.79 23.25 -13.03
CA SER A 215 -3.82 22.30 -12.45
C SER A 215 -2.52 23.01 -12.06
N GLY A 216 -1.99 22.67 -10.88
CA GLY A 216 -0.79 23.28 -10.33
C GLY A 216 -0.20 22.53 -9.14
N SER A 217 0.52 23.24 -8.27
CA SER A 217 1.24 22.65 -7.13
C SER A 217 0.65 22.97 -5.75
N ILE A 218 -0.34 23.86 -5.67
CA ILE A 218 -0.95 24.29 -4.40
C ILE A 218 -2.02 23.28 -4.00
N PRO A 219 -1.93 22.58 -2.86
CA PRO A 219 -2.98 21.68 -2.40
C PRO A 219 -4.27 22.46 -2.17
N LEU A 220 -5.39 22.01 -2.75
CA LEU A 220 -6.73 22.57 -2.50
C LEU A 220 -7.44 21.74 -1.47
N VAL A 221 -7.79 22.35 -0.34
CA VAL A 221 -8.50 21.70 0.76
C VAL A 221 -9.98 22.08 0.73
N MET A 222 -10.84 21.07 0.83
CA MET A 222 -12.29 21.21 0.91
C MET A 222 -12.84 20.32 2.03
N ALA A 223 -14.13 20.47 2.37
CA ALA A 223 -14.78 19.64 3.38
C ALA A 223 -14.76 18.16 2.99
N GLY A 224 -14.30 17.31 3.89
CA GLY A 224 -14.26 15.85 3.73
C GLY A 224 -13.11 15.19 4.48
N VAL A 225 -13.19 13.86 4.63
CA VAL A 225 -12.21 13.07 5.38
C VAL A 225 -11.21 12.34 4.47
N THR A 226 -11.57 12.07 3.22
CA THR A 226 -10.70 11.41 2.24
C THR A 226 -9.49 12.29 1.97
N ASN A 227 -8.30 11.70 2.01
CA ASN A 227 -7.02 12.41 1.86
C ASN A 227 -6.95 13.67 2.74
N THR A 228 -7.49 13.62 3.95
CA THR A 228 -7.61 14.74 4.90
C THR A 228 -8.25 16.01 4.30
N GLY A 229 -9.15 15.86 3.32
CA GLY A 229 -9.82 16.96 2.62
C GLY A 229 -9.04 17.57 1.45
N VAL A 230 -7.86 17.06 1.08
CA VAL A 230 -7.15 17.50 -0.14
C VAL A 230 -7.82 16.88 -1.36
N VAL A 231 -8.46 17.73 -2.19
CA VAL A 231 -9.24 17.31 -3.38
C VAL A 231 -8.45 17.39 -4.68
N GLY A 232 -7.31 18.05 -4.69
CA GLY A 232 -6.46 18.21 -5.87
C GLY A 232 -5.35 19.25 -5.64
N TYR A 233 -4.64 19.58 -6.73
CA TYR A 233 -3.58 20.58 -6.72
C TYR A 233 -3.88 21.63 -7.79
N ILE A 234 -3.76 22.92 -7.43
CA ILE A 234 -4.18 24.04 -8.26
C ILE A 234 -3.06 25.08 -8.43
N ALA A 235 -3.20 25.90 -9.49
CA ALA A 235 -2.38 27.09 -9.74
C ALA A 235 -3.20 28.40 -9.63
N ASN A 236 -4.48 28.31 -9.28
CA ASN A 236 -5.34 29.49 -9.17
C ASN A 236 -4.87 30.41 -8.03
N PRO A 237 -5.02 31.74 -8.16
CA PRO A 237 -4.79 32.71 -7.11
C PRO A 237 -5.95 32.70 -6.09
N VAL A 238 -6.15 31.59 -5.38
CA VAL A 238 -7.13 31.48 -4.29
C VAL A 238 -6.58 32.02 -2.99
N ALA A 239 -7.44 32.17 -1.98
CA ALA A 239 -6.99 32.44 -0.62
C ALA A 239 -6.04 31.34 -0.17
N GLN A 240 -4.76 31.70 -0.01
CA GLN A 240 -3.72 30.81 0.52
C GLN A 240 -3.61 30.98 2.02
N PHE A 241 -3.35 29.89 2.68
CA PHE A 241 -3.18 29.81 4.12
C PHE A 241 -1.83 29.20 4.45
N PRO A 242 -1.18 29.66 5.53
CA PRO A 242 0.16 29.24 5.87
C PRO A 242 0.18 27.80 6.40
N LYS A 243 1.32 27.15 6.21
CA LYS A 243 1.69 25.97 6.99
C LYS A 243 1.60 26.27 8.49
N ASN A 244 1.69 25.23 9.32
CA ASN A 244 1.52 25.29 10.76
C ASN A 244 0.15 25.86 11.17
N SER A 245 -0.89 25.42 10.47
CA SER A 245 -2.28 25.82 10.72
C SER A 245 -3.20 24.60 10.85
N ILE A 246 -4.43 24.81 11.31
CA ILE A 246 -5.45 23.77 11.39
C ILE A 246 -6.58 24.14 10.45
N THR A 247 -7.05 23.21 9.63
CA THR A 247 -8.29 23.35 8.88
C THR A 247 -9.43 22.73 9.68
N LEU A 248 -10.59 23.40 9.71
CA LEU A 248 -11.82 22.90 10.29
C LEU A 248 -12.94 23.09 9.26
N ASP A 249 -13.53 22.01 8.80
CA ASP A 249 -14.56 22.06 7.77
C ASP A 249 -15.97 22.29 8.33
N ILE A 250 -16.92 22.48 7.42
CA ILE A 250 -18.34 22.73 7.77
C ILE A 250 -19.02 21.57 8.49
N PHE A 251 -18.44 20.36 8.49
CA PHE A 251 -18.96 19.18 9.17
C PHE A 251 -18.25 18.90 10.50
N GLY A 252 -17.21 19.69 10.81
CA GLY A 252 -16.44 19.55 12.04
C GLY A 252 -15.25 18.62 11.94
N ASN A 253 -14.70 18.37 10.75
CA ASN A 253 -13.47 17.62 10.59
C ASN A 253 -12.28 18.58 10.71
N ALA A 254 -11.37 18.29 11.64
CA ALA A 254 -10.17 19.09 11.90
C ALA A 254 -8.91 18.37 11.43
N PHE A 255 -8.01 19.09 10.72
CA PHE A 255 -6.74 18.54 10.25
C PHE A 255 -5.60 19.55 10.38
N TYR A 256 -4.48 19.12 10.93
CA TYR A 256 -3.23 19.89 10.94
C TYR A 256 -2.62 19.98 9.56
N ARG A 257 -2.10 21.16 9.19
CA ARG A 257 -1.42 21.43 7.91
C ARG A 257 0.02 21.87 8.16
N ASN A 258 0.96 21.03 7.75
CA ASN A 258 2.38 21.33 7.79
C ASN A 258 2.91 21.91 6.46
N TYR A 259 2.04 22.32 5.56
CA TYR A 259 2.32 22.89 4.24
C TYR A 259 1.35 24.04 3.94
N ASP A 260 1.74 24.93 3.02
CA ASP A 260 0.87 26.00 2.53
C ASP A 260 -0.20 25.44 1.59
N TYR A 261 -1.41 25.98 1.65
CA TYR A 261 -2.56 25.42 0.91
C TYR A 261 -3.58 26.49 0.55
N GLY A 262 -4.44 26.19 -0.44
CA GLY A 262 -5.69 26.89 -0.70
C GLY A 262 -6.85 26.19 -0.02
N ALA A 263 -7.90 26.92 0.39
CA ALA A 263 -9.09 26.32 0.97
C ALA A 263 -10.38 26.80 0.31
N GLY A 264 -11.34 25.87 0.15
CA GLY A 264 -12.70 26.15 -0.30
C GLY A 264 -13.54 26.90 0.74
N ASP A 265 -14.70 27.42 0.33
CA ASP A 265 -15.64 28.16 1.18
C ASP A 265 -16.34 27.27 2.24
N ASP A 266 -16.11 25.99 2.20
CA ASP A 266 -16.57 24.98 3.15
C ASP A 266 -15.53 24.63 4.22
N THR A 267 -14.39 25.32 4.26
CA THR A 267 -13.28 25.04 5.16
C THR A 267 -12.74 26.32 5.76
N GLY A 268 -12.64 26.37 7.10
CA GLY A 268 -11.98 27.45 7.86
C GLY A 268 -10.53 27.10 8.16
N ALA A 269 -9.65 28.08 8.18
CA ALA A 269 -8.25 27.98 8.56
C ALA A 269 -7.97 28.73 9.87
N TYR A 270 -7.19 28.11 10.77
CA TYR A 270 -6.91 28.57 12.12
C TYR A 270 -5.42 28.52 12.38
N TRP A 271 -4.79 29.66 12.72
CA TRP A 271 -3.37 29.75 13.05
C TRP A 271 -3.07 30.92 13.98
N HIS A 272 -1.85 31.02 14.44
CA HIS A 272 -1.34 32.16 15.19
C HIS A 272 -0.12 32.72 14.45
N ASP A 273 -0.12 34.01 14.10
CA ASP A 273 0.96 34.64 13.33
C ASP A 273 2.06 35.27 14.18
N GLU A 274 1.81 35.42 15.48
CA GLU A 274 2.81 35.95 16.44
C GLU A 274 3.43 34.85 17.31
N GLN A 275 2.83 33.63 17.34
CA GLN A 275 3.31 32.49 18.13
C GLN A 275 3.49 31.28 17.25
N ASP A 276 4.73 30.80 17.15
CA ASP A 276 5.05 29.57 16.43
C ASP A 276 4.86 28.34 17.34
N PHE A 277 3.73 27.70 17.25
CA PHE A 277 3.44 26.46 17.98
C PHE A 277 4.22 25.30 17.38
N SER A 278 4.76 24.43 18.23
CA SER A 278 5.38 23.19 17.75
C SER A 278 4.34 22.28 17.04
N LYS A 279 4.82 21.40 16.18
CA LYS A 279 3.99 20.40 15.50
C LYS A 279 3.15 19.58 16.51
N GLU A 280 3.75 19.18 17.62
CA GLU A 280 3.10 18.40 18.68
C GLU A 280 1.98 19.20 19.32
N THR A 281 2.22 20.48 19.63
CA THR A 281 1.18 21.39 20.15
C THR A 281 0.03 21.52 19.16
N MET A 282 0.33 21.76 17.88
CA MET A 282 -0.70 21.87 16.84
C MET A 282 -1.50 20.58 16.63
N LEU A 283 -0.87 19.42 16.71
CA LEU A 283 -1.56 18.12 16.68
C LEU A 283 -2.48 17.93 17.90
N PHE A 284 -2.02 18.34 19.09
CA PHE A 284 -2.87 18.32 20.30
C PHE A 284 -4.07 19.24 20.13
N LEU A 285 -3.87 20.47 19.68
CA LEU A 285 -4.94 21.45 19.42
C LEU A 285 -5.92 20.93 18.35
N THR A 286 -5.42 20.25 17.30
CA THR A 286 -6.26 19.62 16.29
C THR A 286 -7.20 18.57 16.90
N ALA A 287 -6.66 17.69 17.74
CA ALA A 287 -7.45 16.66 18.42
C ALA A 287 -8.46 17.26 19.41
N ALA A 288 -8.07 18.30 20.16
CA ALA A 288 -8.96 19.02 21.07
C ALA A 288 -10.07 19.75 20.31
N MET A 289 -9.75 20.37 19.17
CA MET A 289 -10.72 21.03 18.29
C MET A 289 -11.71 20.00 17.71
N GLN A 290 -11.20 18.88 17.18
CA GLN A 290 -12.03 17.78 16.68
C GLN A 290 -13.01 17.29 17.74
N LYS A 291 -12.54 17.07 18.96
CA LYS A 291 -13.37 16.66 20.11
C LYS A 291 -14.42 17.72 20.47
N ALA A 292 -14.05 18.98 20.44
CA ALA A 292 -14.95 20.11 20.81
C ALA A 292 -16.14 20.23 19.85
N VAL A 293 -15.98 19.85 18.57
CA VAL A 293 -17.02 19.97 17.54
C VAL A 293 -17.68 18.64 17.16
N SER A 294 -17.17 17.52 17.63
CA SER A 294 -17.66 16.18 17.30
C SER A 294 -19.18 16.04 17.52
N GLY A 295 -19.89 15.57 16.49
CA GLY A 295 -21.34 15.34 16.53
C GLY A 295 -22.22 16.60 16.56
N LYS A 296 -21.64 17.81 16.49
CA LYS A 296 -22.38 19.07 16.59
C LYS A 296 -22.82 19.65 15.25
N PHE A 297 -22.19 19.21 14.15
CA PHE A 297 -22.39 19.72 12.79
C PHE A 297 -22.72 18.61 11.80
N SER A 298 -23.52 18.95 10.79
CA SER A 298 -24.00 18.04 9.75
C SER A 298 -24.39 18.83 8.50
N TYR A 299 -24.85 18.14 7.45
CA TYR A 299 -25.33 18.80 6.22
C TYR A 299 -26.40 19.87 6.50
N GLY A 300 -27.33 19.62 7.44
CA GLY A 300 -28.39 20.57 7.84
C GLY A 300 -27.93 21.65 8.83
N LYS A 301 -26.76 21.49 9.47
CA LYS A 301 -26.22 22.43 10.45
C LYS A 301 -24.72 22.60 10.24
N LYS A 302 -24.36 23.42 9.26
CA LYS A 302 -22.97 23.64 8.83
C LYS A 302 -22.24 24.62 9.77
N LEU A 303 -21.00 24.31 10.12
CA LEU A 303 -20.11 25.21 10.83
C LEU A 303 -19.56 26.28 9.89
N ARG A 304 -19.42 27.52 10.40
CA ARG A 304 -18.65 28.58 9.75
C ARG A 304 -17.60 29.12 10.69
N SER A 305 -16.44 29.56 10.16
CA SER A 305 -15.34 30.05 11.00
C SER A 305 -15.76 31.21 11.89
N SER A 306 -16.63 32.11 11.42
CA SER A 306 -17.19 33.18 12.27
C SER A 306 -18.04 32.69 13.47
N GLN A 307 -18.65 31.52 13.34
CA GLN A 307 -19.47 30.91 14.43
C GLN A 307 -18.60 30.09 15.38
N SER A 308 -17.39 29.69 14.92
CA SER A 308 -16.51 28.85 15.71
C SER A 308 -15.75 29.58 16.81
N LEU A 309 -15.64 30.90 16.75
CA LEU A 309 -14.83 31.74 17.65
C LEU A 309 -15.00 31.37 19.10
N LYS A 310 -16.25 31.22 19.57
CA LYS A 310 -16.61 30.92 20.97
C LYS A 310 -16.74 29.44 21.30
N ILE A 311 -16.41 28.56 20.37
CA ILE A 311 -16.32 27.13 20.67
C ILE A 311 -15.16 26.90 21.64
N LYS A 312 -15.44 26.18 22.72
CA LYS A 312 -14.48 25.92 23.79
C LYS A 312 -13.86 24.54 23.63
N MET A 313 -12.54 24.50 23.60
CA MET A 313 -11.74 23.29 23.72
C MET A 313 -11.35 23.08 25.18
N GLN A 314 -11.29 21.83 25.62
CA GLN A 314 -10.69 21.47 26.91
C GLN A 314 -9.19 21.28 26.70
N LEU A 315 -8.36 22.16 27.24
CA LEU A 315 -6.91 22.13 27.12
C LEU A 315 -6.26 22.02 28.51
N PRO A 316 -5.08 21.36 28.58
CA PRO A 316 -4.25 21.42 29.78
C PRO A 316 -4.01 22.86 30.19
N SER A 317 -4.19 23.17 31.47
CA SER A 317 -4.08 24.53 32.02
C SER A 317 -2.94 24.61 33.02
N LEU A 318 -2.31 25.78 33.03
CA LEU A 318 -1.35 26.21 34.05
C LEU A 318 -1.59 27.67 34.35
N ASN A 319 -1.91 27.98 35.62
CA ASN A 319 -2.18 29.37 36.08
C ASN A 319 -3.24 30.10 35.23
N GLY A 320 -4.28 29.37 34.77
CA GLY A 320 -5.39 29.95 34.00
C GLY A 320 -5.11 30.16 32.51
N THR A 321 -3.91 29.76 32.00
CA THR A 321 -3.52 29.83 30.60
C THR A 321 -3.32 28.42 30.02
N PRO A 322 -3.41 28.23 28.68
CA PRO A 322 -3.06 26.94 28.06
C PRO A 322 -1.64 26.55 28.34
N ASP A 323 -1.42 25.30 28.78
CA ASP A 323 -0.09 24.75 29.03
C ASP A 323 0.46 24.08 27.76
N TYR A 324 0.97 24.87 26.84
CA TYR A 324 1.52 24.40 25.56
C TYR A 324 2.73 23.49 25.74
N ALA A 325 3.57 23.73 26.76
CA ALA A 325 4.72 22.89 27.06
C ALA A 325 4.31 21.47 27.45
N PHE A 326 3.26 21.35 28.26
CA PHE A 326 2.70 20.03 28.59
C PHE A 326 2.08 19.35 27.39
N MET A 327 1.35 20.08 26.51
CA MET A 327 0.78 19.52 25.28
C MET A 327 1.87 18.97 24.38
N GLN A 328 2.95 19.71 24.17
CA GLN A 328 4.10 19.29 23.36
C GLN A 328 4.74 18.02 23.91
N THR A 329 5.06 18.00 25.20
CA THR A 329 5.70 16.86 25.86
C THR A 329 4.82 15.62 25.81
N LEU A 330 3.51 15.78 26.10
CA LEU A 330 2.57 14.67 26.07
C LEU A 330 2.41 14.08 24.67
N LEU A 331 2.30 14.93 23.65
CA LEU A 331 2.13 14.47 22.28
C LEU A 331 3.40 13.80 21.73
N SER A 332 4.59 14.32 22.10
CA SER A 332 5.86 13.66 21.82
C SER A 332 5.89 12.25 22.42
N ALA A 333 5.51 12.11 23.68
CA ALA A 333 5.42 10.81 24.33
C ALA A 333 4.44 9.85 23.61
N VAL A 334 3.26 10.34 23.24
CA VAL A 334 2.25 9.53 22.52
C VAL A 334 2.78 9.09 21.15
N GLN A 335 3.44 9.97 20.40
CA GLN A 335 4.04 9.62 19.10
C GLN A 335 5.08 8.53 19.25
N LYS A 336 5.97 8.63 20.24
CA LYS A 336 6.99 7.60 20.54
C LYS A 336 6.34 6.25 20.89
N LEU A 337 5.30 6.25 21.71
CA LEU A 337 4.59 5.03 22.06
C LEU A 337 3.90 4.37 20.85
N VAL A 338 3.30 5.16 19.97
CA VAL A 338 2.60 4.64 18.79
C VAL A 338 3.58 4.04 17.76
N ILE A 339 4.76 4.65 17.60
CA ILE A 339 5.74 4.19 16.60
C ILE A 339 6.68 3.09 17.12
N ARG A 340 6.74 2.86 18.42
CA ARG A 340 7.70 1.95 19.07
C ARG A 340 7.72 0.57 18.44
N ASP A 341 6.59 -0.07 18.28
CA ASP A 341 6.51 -1.43 17.74
C ASP A 341 7.07 -1.52 16.31
N VAL A 342 6.90 -0.44 15.51
CA VAL A 342 7.43 -0.35 14.15
C VAL A 342 8.96 -0.20 14.17
N VAL A 343 9.49 0.62 15.08
CA VAL A 343 10.94 0.80 15.26
C VAL A 343 11.58 -0.51 15.72
N GLU A 344 11.03 -1.15 16.75
CA GLU A 344 11.49 -2.43 17.26
C GLU A 344 11.47 -3.54 16.19
N TYR A 345 10.42 -3.57 15.36
CA TYR A 345 10.36 -4.48 14.22
C TYR A 345 11.49 -4.23 13.21
N ALA A 346 11.74 -2.96 12.85
CA ALA A 346 12.80 -2.59 11.93
C ALA A 346 14.18 -2.97 12.47
N ASP A 347 14.46 -2.65 13.74
CA ASP A 347 15.75 -2.95 14.40
C ASP A 347 16.00 -4.46 14.52
N ASN A 348 14.98 -5.25 14.87
CA ASN A 348 15.07 -6.70 14.93
C ASN A 348 15.37 -7.31 13.55
N LYS A 349 14.74 -6.81 12.48
CA LYS A 349 15.01 -7.26 11.11
C LYS A 349 16.42 -6.92 10.65
N ILE A 350 16.93 -5.73 10.95
CA ILE A 350 18.30 -5.31 10.65
C ILE A 350 19.30 -6.23 11.34
N THR A 351 19.12 -6.45 12.64
CA THR A 351 20.00 -7.30 13.45
C THR A 351 20.02 -8.74 12.92
N ALA A 352 18.87 -9.31 12.61
CA ALA A 352 18.77 -10.65 12.02
C ALA A 352 19.50 -10.75 10.67
N THR A 353 19.33 -9.74 9.79
CA THR A 353 20.00 -9.70 8.49
C THR A 353 21.52 -9.60 8.64
N GLN A 354 22.01 -8.75 9.54
CA GLN A 354 23.44 -8.60 9.81
C GLN A 354 24.05 -9.91 10.36
N THR A 355 23.35 -10.61 11.23
CA THR A 355 23.78 -11.90 11.79
C THR A 355 23.96 -12.97 10.69
N VAL A 356 23.00 -13.07 9.77
CA VAL A 356 23.06 -14.02 8.64
C VAL A 356 24.23 -13.68 7.71
N ILE A 357 24.46 -12.41 7.40
CA ILE A 357 25.58 -11.96 6.55
C ILE A 357 26.93 -12.32 7.21
N GLN A 358 27.07 -12.11 8.53
CA GLN A 358 28.30 -12.44 9.26
C GLN A 358 28.57 -13.95 9.34
N GLN A 359 27.52 -14.77 9.44
CA GLN A 359 27.65 -16.23 9.46
C GLN A 359 28.08 -16.75 8.08
N ASN A 360 27.44 -16.31 7.00
CA ASN A 360 27.78 -16.70 5.64
C ASN A 360 29.19 -16.21 5.22
N GLY A 361 29.65 -15.07 5.74
CA GLY A 361 31.02 -14.57 5.50
C GLY A 361 32.12 -15.38 6.21
N LYS A 362 31.76 -16.14 7.25
CA LYS A 362 32.71 -17.03 7.96
C LYS A 362 32.80 -18.42 7.36
N GLU A 363 31.80 -18.87 6.61
CA GLU A 363 31.82 -20.16 5.89
C GLU A 363 32.47 -20.06 4.50
N ALA A 364 32.79 -18.85 4.04
CA ALA A 364 33.40 -18.58 2.75
C ALA A 364 34.94 -18.33 2.80
N VAL A 365 35.56 -18.48 3.96
CA VAL A 365 37.00 -18.46 4.23
C VAL A 365 37.45 -19.83 4.70
#